data_e5b9a3db49773b099713378f405f3774
#
_entry.id   e5b9a3db49773b099713378f405f3774
#
_cell.length_a   1.000
_cell.length_b   1.000
_cell.length_c   1.000
_cell.angle_alpha   90.00
_cell.angle_beta   90.00
_cell.angle_gamma   90.00
#
_symmetry.space_group_name_H-M   'P 1'
#
loop_
_entity.id
_entity.type
_entity.pdbx_description
1 polymer ?
#
loop_
_entity_poly.entity_id
_entity_poly.type
_entity_poly.pdbx_seq_one_letter_code
_entity_poly.pdbx_strand_id
1 'polypeptide(L)'
;MPIHELQNYRYRGARALVLLHGQALRGLLPVWQRAKAAQVRLPSTQDPNYASLESLLHHALRAARGYMTWLCEKLGLPDPGIDPEPEASRVEQEVESYIEHLLARWRLPLADVEETRFQTIHKSRWGEDMSLEGMLEHAVMHPLRHRFQLEELMEASEA
;
A
#
# COMPACT_ATOMS: atom_id res chain seq x y z
N MET A 1 -0.98 1.37 16.51
CA MET A 1 -2.37 1.13 16.95
C MET A 1 -2.62 -0.36 17.11
N PRO A 2 -3.15 -0.79 18.22
CA PRO A 2 -3.43 -2.20 18.42
C PRO A 2 -4.42 -2.74 17.37
N ILE A 3 -4.20 -3.97 16.94
CA ILE A 3 -5.04 -4.67 15.94
C ILE A 3 -6.52 -4.67 16.33
N HIS A 4 -6.81 -4.57 17.63
CA HIS A 4 -8.18 -4.68 18.16
C HIS A 4 -8.97 -3.37 18.15
N GLU A 5 -8.36 -2.24 17.78
CA GLU A 5 -9.02 -0.92 17.85
C GLU A 5 -9.76 -0.51 16.56
N LEU A 6 -9.67 -1.31 15.49
CA LEU A 6 -10.45 -1.02 14.30
C LEU A 6 -11.92 -1.36 14.55
N GLN A 7 -12.79 -0.37 14.35
CA GLN A 7 -14.22 -0.48 14.59
C GLN A 7 -14.87 -1.61 13.80
N ASN A 8 -16.07 -1.97 14.17
CA ASN A 8 -16.82 -3.07 13.56
C ASN A 8 -17.10 -2.80 12.09
N TYR A 9 -16.58 -3.67 11.24
CA TYR A 9 -16.93 -3.71 9.83
C TYR A 9 -18.12 -4.64 9.63
N ARG A 10 -18.99 -4.30 8.71
CA ARG A 10 -20.08 -5.21 8.29
C ARG A 10 -19.50 -6.48 7.65
N TYR A 11 -18.42 -6.35 6.88
CA TYR A 11 -17.69 -7.49 6.34
C TYR A 11 -16.33 -7.64 7.02
N ARG A 12 -16.21 -8.69 7.84
CA ARG A 12 -14.99 -8.93 8.62
C ARG A 12 -13.78 -9.27 7.75
N GLY A 13 -13.99 -9.82 6.56
CA GLY A 13 -12.92 -10.05 5.59
C GLY A 13 -12.25 -8.74 5.15
N ALA A 14 -13.04 -7.72 4.87
CA ALA A 14 -12.51 -6.39 4.55
C ALA A 14 -11.75 -5.78 5.73
N ARG A 15 -12.30 -5.93 6.95
CA ARG A 15 -11.60 -5.48 8.18
C ARG A 15 -10.20 -6.11 8.29
N ALA A 16 -10.13 -7.42 8.10
CA ALA A 16 -8.86 -8.15 8.17
C ALA A 16 -7.86 -7.62 7.12
N LEU A 17 -8.30 -7.41 5.89
CA LEU A 17 -7.44 -6.93 4.80
C LEU A 17 -6.97 -5.50 5.05
N VAL A 18 -7.82 -4.62 5.58
CA VAL A 18 -7.41 -3.25 5.96
C VAL A 18 -6.33 -3.29 7.05
N LEU A 19 -6.49 -4.14 8.06
CA LEU A 19 -5.48 -4.30 9.12
C LEU A 19 -4.17 -4.88 8.59
N LEU A 20 -4.25 -5.92 7.75
CA LEU A 20 -3.08 -6.54 7.14
C LEU A 20 -2.34 -5.57 6.21
N HIS A 21 -3.08 -4.76 5.47
CA HIS A 21 -2.47 -3.70 4.65
C HIS A 21 -1.66 -2.72 5.50
N GLY A 22 -2.23 -2.27 6.62
CA GLY A 22 -1.51 -1.39 7.54
C GLY A 22 -0.23 -2.01 8.09
N GLN A 23 -0.29 -3.28 8.47
CA GLN A 23 0.90 -4.01 8.93
C GLN A 23 1.94 -4.14 7.82
N ALA A 24 1.52 -4.50 6.62
CA ALA A 24 2.41 -4.68 5.47
C ALA A 24 3.11 -3.36 5.10
N LEU A 25 2.36 -2.27 5.03
CA LEU A 25 2.93 -0.96 4.68
C LEU A 25 3.88 -0.44 5.75
N ARG A 26 3.51 -0.55 7.03
CA ARG A 26 4.40 -0.18 8.14
C ARG A 26 5.67 -1.05 8.16
N GLY A 27 5.54 -2.33 7.85
CA GLY A 27 6.67 -3.26 7.82
C GLY A 27 7.65 -3.01 6.68
N LEU A 28 7.23 -2.35 5.62
CA LEU A 28 8.10 -1.97 4.51
C LEU A 28 9.13 -0.91 4.93
N LEU A 29 8.73 0.06 5.72
CA LEU A 29 9.59 1.21 6.05
C LEU A 29 10.92 0.83 6.72
N PRO A 30 10.96 0.02 7.80
CA PRO A 30 12.23 -0.38 8.40
C PRO A 30 13.14 -1.13 7.43
N VAL A 31 12.58 -1.96 6.56
CA VAL A 31 13.35 -2.69 5.55
C VAL A 31 13.93 -1.71 4.52
N TRP A 32 13.12 -0.76 4.06
CA TRP A 32 13.59 0.29 3.15
C TRP A 32 14.72 1.12 3.78
N GLN A 33 14.58 1.50 5.05
CA GLN A 33 15.62 2.24 5.78
C GLN A 33 16.92 1.46 5.88
N ARG A 34 16.86 0.16 6.15
CA ARG A 34 18.05 -0.70 6.16
C ARG A 34 18.68 -0.81 4.77
N ALA A 35 17.86 -0.97 3.73
CA ALA A 35 18.35 -1.00 2.34
C ALA A 35 19.04 0.30 1.97
N LYS A 36 18.50 1.43 2.40
CA LYS A 36 19.08 2.76 2.19
C LYS A 36 20.43 2.88 2.91
N ALA A 37 20.50 2.50 4.17
CA ALA A 37 21.74 2.52 4.96
C ALA A 37 22.82 1.59 4.37
N ALA A 38 22.42 0.45 3.83
CA ALA A 38 23.29 -0.50 3.15
C ALA A 38 23.66 -0.09 1.72
N GLN A 39 23.14 1.04 1.23
CA GLN A 39 23.37 1.55 -0.13
C GLN A 39 23.03 0.52 -1.22
N VAL A 40 21.95 -0.23 -1.01
CA VAL A 40 21.46 -1.22 -1.98
C VAL A 40 21.18 -0.55 -3.31
N ARG A 41 21.63 -1.18 -4.39
CA ARG A 41 21.33 -0.75 -5.76
C ARG A 41 20.20 -1.60 -6.32
N LEU A 42 19.17 -0.93 -6.80
CA LEU A 42 18.09 -1.60 -7.51
C LEU A 42 18.59 -2.08 -8.89
N PRO A 43 18.03 -3.19 -9.41
CA PRO A 43 18.36 -3.65 -10.76
C PRO A 43 18.09 -2.57 -11.80
N SER A 44 18.96 -2.49 -12.81
CA SER A 44 18.76 -1.58 -13.92
C SER A 44 17.53 -2.00 -14.73
N THR A 45 16.56 -1.10 -14.85
CA THR A 45 15.33 -1.32 -15.59
C THR A 45 14.86 -0.01 -16.20
N GLN A 46 13.97 -0.07 -17.19
CA GLN A 46 13.36 1.12 -17.78
C GLN A 46 12.15 1.62 -16.98
N ASP A 47 11.72 0.87 -15.97
CA ASP A 47 10.60 1.28 -15.10
C ASP A 47 11.05 2.41 -14.17
N PRO A 48 10.46 3.63 -14.27
CA PRO A 48 10.85 4.76 -13.45
C PRO A 48 10.62 4.54 -11.94
N ASN A 49 9.76 3.62 -11.56
CA ASN A 49 9.52 3.28 -10.16
C ASN A 49 10.74 2.64 -9.49
N TYR A 50 11.65 2.09 -10.28
CA TYR A 50 12.89 1.45 -9.81
C TYR A 50 14.14 2.31 -10.07
N ALA A 51 13.96 3.58 -10.40
CA ALA A 51 15.09 4.47 -10.66
C ALA A 51 15.97 4.71 -9.42
N SER A 52 15.37 4.67 -8.22
CA SER A 52 16.06 4.83 -6.94
C SER A 52 15.25 4.19 -5.82
N LEU A 53 15.85 4.02 -4.64
CA LEU A 53 15.12 3.59 -3.45
C LEU A 53 13.99 4.57 -3.08
N GLU A 54 14.23 5.87 -3.26
CA GLU A 54 13.24 6.91 -3.02
C GLU A 54 12.07 6.81 -4.00
N SER A 55 12.35 6.54 -5.28
CA SER A 55 11.31 6.31 -6.29
C SER A 55 10.47 5.07 -5.98
N LEU A 56 11.09 4.00 -5.49
CA LEU A 56 10.40 2.80 -5.08
C LEU A 56 9.46 3.05 -3.89
N LEU A 57 9.93 3.79 -2.88
CA LEU A 57 9.10 4.14 -1.73
C LEU A 57 7.94 5.05 -2.14
N HIS A 58 8.20 6.07 -2.94
CA HIS A 58 7.17 6.93 -3.53
C HIS A 58 6.10 6.10 -4.27
N HIS A 59 6.55 5.15 -5.10
CA HIS A 59 5.65 4.24 -5.81
C HIS A 59 4.77 3.42 -4.86
N ALA A 60 5.34 2.88 -3.79
CA ALA A 60 4.59 2.09 -2.83
C ALA A 60 3.50 2.93 -2.13
N LEU A 61 3.81 4.17 -1.76
CA LEU A 61 2.85 5.09 -1.14
C LEU A 61 1.76 5.51 -2.13
N ARG A 62 2.13 5.83 -3.36
CA ARG A 62 1.19 6.18 -4.43
C ARG A 62 0.22 5.02 -4.72
N ALA A 63 0.74 3.80 -4.77
CA ALA A 63 -0.08 2.61 -4.97
C ALA A 63 -1.09 2.44 -3.84
N ALA A 64 -0.65 2.54 -2.59
CA ALA A 64 -1.52 2.42 -1.42
C ALA A 64 -2.66 3.45 -1.42
N ARG A 65 -2.37 4.70 -1.76
CA ARG A 65 -3.39 5.73 -1.96
C ARG A 65 -4.34 5.36 -3.09
N GLY A 66 -3.79 4.92 -4.21
CA GLY A 66 -4.55 4.59 -5.42
C GLY A 66 -5.54 3.45 -5.22
N TYR A 67 -5.18 2.41 -4.47
CA TYR A 67 -6.07 1.28 -4.20
C TYR A 67 -7.34 1.71 -3.46
N MET A 68 -7.22 2.47 -2.40
CA MET A 68 -8.40 2.93 -1.65
C MET A 68 -9.23 3.92 -2.45
N THR A 69 -8.59 4.81 -3.19
CA THR A 69 -9.30 5.75 -4.08
C THR A 69 -10.12 4.99 -5.14
N TRP A 70 -9.53 3.97 -5.75
CA TRP A 70 -10.22 3.12 -6.72
C TRP A 70 -11.40 2.36 -6.08
N LEU A 71 -11.20 1.79 -4.89
CA LEU A 71 -12.26 1.10 -4.16
C LEU A 71 -13.45 2.02 -3.88
N CYS A 72 -13.19 3.20 -3.38
CA CYS A 72 -14.24 4.20 -3.12
C CYS A 72 -14.98 4.59 -4.40
N GLU A 73 -14.25 4.80 -5.49
CA GLU A 73 -14.85 5.11 -6.80
C GLU A 73 -15.79 4.00 -7.27
N LYS A 74 -15.36 2.73 -7.22
CA LYS A 74 -16.16 1.59 -7.68
C LYS A 74 -17.35 1.30 -6.76
N LEU A 75 -17.26 1.66 -5.50
CA LEU A 75 -18.35 1.53 -4.53
C LEU A 75 -19.30 2.72 -4.51
N GLY A 76 -19.01 3.78 -5.26
CA GLY A 76 -19.81 5.01 -5.21
C GLY A 76 -19.71 5.75 -3.88
N LEU A 77 -18.61 5.57 -3.16
CA LEU A 77 -18.33 6.24 -1.90
C LEU A 77 -17.62 7.58 -2.14
N PRO A 78 -17.69 8.51 -1.17
CA PRO A 78 -16.89 9.73 -1.25
C PRO A 78 -15.41 9.45 -1.36
N ASP A 79 -14.64 10.39 -1.92
CA ASP A 79 -13.18 10.33 -1.94
C ASP A 79 -12.66 10.11 -0.51
N PRO A 80 -11.70 9.18 -0.31
CA PRO A 80 -11.23 8.88 1.05
C PRO A 80 -10.41 10.00 1.70
N GLY A 81 -10.11 11.07 0.97
CA GLY A 81 -9.40 12.23 1.51
C GLY A 81 -7.94 11.94 1.85
N ILE A 82 -7.29 11.07 1.09
CA ILE A 82 -5.86 10.80 1.26
C ILE A 82 -5.08 11.85 0.47
N ASP A 83 -4.23 12.61 1.16
CA ASP A 83 -3.39 13.62 0.53
C ASP A 83 -2.45 12.99 -0.51
N PRO A 84 -1.99 13.75 -1.51
CA PRO A 84 -0.97 13.25 -2.43
C PRO A 84 0.29 12.78 -1.67
N GLU A 85 0.87 11.72 -2.18
CA GLU A 85 2.11 11.15 -1.64
C GLU A 85 3.28 12.14 -1.79
N PRO A 86 4.25 12.11 -0.86
CA PRO A 86 5.46 12.94 -0.98
C PRO A 86 6.24 12.61 -2.25
N GLU A 87 6.77 13.63 -2.91
CA GLU A 87 7.67 13.45 -4.04
C GLU A 87 8.91 12.64 -3.62
N ALA A 88 9.51 11.92 -4.57
CA ALA A 88 10.69 11.08 -4.29
C ALA A 88 11.81 11.85 -3.59
N SER A 89 12.00 13.14 -3.93
CA SER A 89 13.02 14.00 -3.31
C SER A 89 12.78 14.31 -1.82
N ARG A 90 11.55 14.11 -1.32
CA ARG A 90 11.14 14.41 0.05
C ARG A 90 10.59 13.22 0.80
N VAL A 91 10.46 12.08 0.12
CA VAL A 91 9.79 10.90 0.68
C VAL A 91 10.45 10.39 1.96
N GLU A 92 11.78 10.41 2.01
CA GLU A 92 12.53 9.92 3.18
C GLU A 92 12.17 10.69 4.46
N GLN A 93 12.00 12.01 4.35
CA GLN A 93 11.69 12.87 5.49
C GLN A 93 10.21 12.83 5.86
N GLU A 94 9.33 12.60 4.90
CA GLU A 94 7.88 12.73 5.09
C GLU A 94 7.13 11.40 5.22
N VAL A 95 7.81 10.27 4.98
CA VAL A 95 7.16 8.96 4.88
C VAL A 95 6.43 8.53 6.16
N GLU A 96 7.02 8.75 7.33
CA GLU A 96 6.40 8.32 8.60
C GLU A 96 5.06 9.01 8.83
N SER A 97 5.04 10.32 8.73
CA SER A 97 3.80 11.11 8.92
C SER A 97 2.78 10.79 7.82
N TYR A 98 3.26 10.57 6.60
CA TYR A 98 2.38 10.23 5.48
C TYR A 98 1.73 8.85 5.67
N ILE A 99 2.48 7.84 6.09
CA ILE A 99 1.92 6.51 6.37
C ILE A 99 0.82 6.61 7.44
N GLU A 100 1.05 7.36 8.52
CA GLU A 100 0.03 7.54 9.57
C GLU A 100 -1.22 8.21 9.03
N HIS A 101 -1.08 9.25 8.23
CA HIS A 101 -2.20 9.90 7.56
C HIS A 101 -2.96 8.93 6.65
N LEU A 102 -2.25 8.25 5.75
CA LEU A 102 -2.82 7.33 4.78
C LEU A 102 -3.59 6.21 5.48
N LEU A 103 -3.00 5.58 6.48
CA LEU A 103 -3.63 4.47 7.19
C LEU A 103 -4.82 4.91 8.03
N ALA A 104 -4.80 6.10 8.59
CA ALA A 104 -5.96 6.67 9.26
C ALA A 104 -7.15 6.83 8.29
N ARG A 105 -6.89 7.27 7.07
CA ARG A 105 -7.92 7.40 6.02
C ARG A 105 -8.40 6.05 5.47
N TRP A 106 -7.53 5.06 5.40
CA TRP A 106 -7.87 3.72 4.94
C TRP A 106 -8.93 3.01 5.80
N ARG A 107 -9.05 3.39 7.06
CA ARG A 107 -9.89 2.71 8.06
C ARG A 107 -11.38 3.00 7.92
N LEU A 108 -11.74 4.12 7.29
CA LEU A 108 -13.08 4.66 7.34
C LEU A 108 -14.00 4.17 6.22
N PRO A 109 -13.58 4.14 4.93
CA PRO A 109 -14.55 4.03 3.84
C PRO A 109 -15.32 2.72 3.78
N LEU A 110 -14.67 1.59 4.13
CA LEU A 110 -15.23 0.27 3.88
C LEU A 110 -16.03 -0.31 5.05
N ALA A 111 -16.12 0.40 6.17
CA ALA A 111 -16.73 -0.11 7.41
C ALA A 111 -18.19 -0.55 7.24
N ASP A 112 -18.97 0.20 6.47
CA ASP A 112 -20.41 -0.05 6.31
C ASP A 112 -20.76 -0.81 5.02
N VAL A 113 -19.75 -1.28 4.27
CA VAL A 113 -19.94 -1.97 2.99
C VAL A 113 -20.25 -3.45 3.22
N GLU A 114 -21.31 -3.95 2.59
CA GLU A 114 -21.72 -5.35 2.69
C GLU A 114 -20.78 -6.27 1.91
N GLU A 115 -20.62 -7.51 2.41
CA GLU A 115 -19.77 -8.54 1.81
C GLU A 115 -20.05 -8.74 0.31
N THR A 116 -21.31 -8.78 -0.09
CA THR A 116 -21.70 -9.01 -1.49
C THR A 116 -21.14 -7.97 -2.45
N ARG A 117 -20.93 -6.72 -1.97
CA ARG A 117 -20.37 -5.65 -2.77
C ARG A 117 -18.89 -5.91 -3.12
N PHE A 118 -18.15 -6.60 -2.26
CA PHE A 118 -16.74 -6.93 -2.49
C PHE A 118 -16.52 -7.98 -3.56
N GLN A 119 -17.56 -8.70 -3.96
CA GLN A 119 -17.48 -9.75 -4.99
C GLN A 119 -17.74 -9.21 -6.41
N THR A 120 -18.14 -7.95 -6.54
CA THR A 120 -18.39 -7.34 -7.85
C THR A 120 -17.06 -7.15 -8.61
N ILE A 121 -17.11 -7.36 -9.94
CA ILE A 121 -15.94 -7.29 -10.79
C ILE A 121 -15.89 -5.94 -11.51
N HIS A 122 -14.72 -5.33 -11.49
CA HIS A 122 -14.47 -4.04 -12.13
C HIS A 122 -13.10 -4.05 -12.84
N LYS A 123 -12.94 -3.18 -13.84
CA LYS A 123 -11.64 -2.98 -14.47
C LYS A 123 -10.70 -2.24 -13.53
N SER A 124 -9.52 -2.82 -13.32
CA SER A 124 -8.42 -2.15 -12.64
C SER A 124 -7.84 -1.03 -13.51
N ARG A 125 -7.00 -0.19 -12.90
CA ARG A 125 -6.31 0.89 -13.65
C ARG A 125 -5.32 0.37 -14.68
N TRP A 126 -4.87 -0.88 -14.55
CA TRP A 126 -4.00 -1.54 -15.52
C TRP A 126 -4.76 -2.49 -16.46
N GLY A 127 -6.10 -2.44 -16.46
CA GLY A 127 -6.94 -3.06 -17.47
C GLY A 127 -7.40 -4.49 -17.20
N GLU A 128 -7.08 -5.06 -16.04
CA GLU A 128 -7.52 -6.40 -15.66
C GLU A 128 -8.84 -6.38 -14.90
N ASP A 129 -9.62 -7.45 -15.04
CA ASP A 129 -10.84 -7.62 -14.25
C ASP A 129 -10.49 -8.07 -12.85
N MET A 130 -10.97 -7.33 -11.84
CA MET A 130 -10.71 -7.61 -10.44
C MET A 130 -11.97 -7.44 -9.60
N SER A 131 -12.16 -8.34 -8.64
CA SER A 131 -13.13 -8.09 -7.57
C SER A 131 -12.58 -7.00 -6.62
N LEU A 132 -13.47 -6.36 -5.88
CA LEU A 132 -13.04 -5.38 -4.89
C LEU A 132 -12.21 -6.05 -3.78
N GLU A 133 -12.58 -7.27 -3.37
CA GLU A 133 -11.78 -8.06 -2.43
C GLU A 133 -10.41 -8.39 -3.02
N GLY A 134 -10.34 -8.79 -4.28
CA GLY A 134 -9.07 -9.03 -4.98
C GLY A 134 -8.18 -7.80 -5.00
N MET A 135 -8.74 -6.61 -5.15
CA MET A 135 -7.97 -5.36 -5.06
C MET A 135 -7.43 -5.13 -3.65
N LEU A 136 -8.21 -5.43 -2.60
CA LEU A 136 -7.72 -5.35 -1.22
C LEU A 136 -6.57 -6.33 -0.96
N GLU A 137 -6.71 -7.56 -1.45
CA GLU A 137 -5.63 -8.57 -1.35
C GLU A 137 -4.38 -8.12 -2.09
N HIS A 138 -4.53 -7.54 -3.27
CA HIS A 138 -3.44 -6.97 -4.04
C HIS A 138 -2.75 -5.83 -3.28
N ALA A 139 -3.54 -4.98 -2.62
CA ALA A 139 -3.00 -3.88 -1.82
C ALA A 139 -2.15 -4.37 -0.64
N VAL A 140 -2.53 -5.48 -0.01
CA VAL A 140 -1.73 -6.10 1.05
C VAL A 140 -0.42 -6.67 0.48
N MET A 141 -0.51 -7.38 -0.64
CA MET A 141 0.65 -8.04 -1.23
C MET A 141 1.68 -7.05 -1.78
N HIS A 142 1.26 -5.89 -2.27
CA HIS A 142 2.16 -4.94 -2.94
C HIS A 142 3.35 -4.49 -2.08
N PRO A 143 3.15 -3.96 -0.86
CA PRO A 143 4.27 -3.61 0.02
C PRO A 143 5.06 -4.82 0.49
N LEU A 144 4.43 -5.98 0.66
CA LEU A 144 5.14 -7.21 1.02
C LEU A 144 6.09 -7.66 -0.09
N ARG A 145 5.68 -7.53 -1.36
CA ARG A 145 6.53 -7.84 -2.52
C ARG A 145 7.77 -6.96 -2.54
N HIS A 146 7.61 -5.65 -2.35
CA HIS A 146 8.74 -4.72 -2.34
C HIS A 146 9.67 -4.95 -1.15
N ARG A 147 9.11 -5.25 0.02
CA ARG A 147 9.89 -5.66 1.18
C ARG A 147 10.76 -6.87 0.87
N PHE A 148 10.16 -7.91 0.31
CA PHE A 148 10.87 -9.14 -0.06
C PHE A 148 11.99 -8.86 -1.06
N GLN A 149 11.73 -8.06 -2.09
CA GLN A 149 12.74 -7.66 -3.08
C GLN A 149 13.94 -6.96 -2.43
N LEU A 150 13.68 -6.05 -1.49
CA LEU A 150 14.76 -5.34 -0.80
C LEU A 150 15.55 -6.29 0.13
N GLU A 151 14.90 -7.20 0.81
CA GLU A 151 15.56 -8.21 1.64
C GLU A 151 16.48 -9.10 0.81
N GLU A 152 16.00 -9.58 -0.35
CA GLU A 152 16.85 -10.37 -1.28
C GLU A 152 18.06 -9.58 -1.78
N LEU A 153 17.88 -8.32 -2.13
CA LEU A 153 18.98 -7.47 -2.60
C LEU A 153 20.01 -7.21 -1.50
N MET A 154 19.59 -7.04 -0.25
CA MET A 154 20.50 -6.90 0.87
C MET A 154 21.30 -8.19 1.11
N GLU A 155 20.64 -9.35 1.07
CA GLU A 155 21.31 -10.65 1.21
C GLU A 155 22.34 -10.87 0.10
N ALA A 156 21.99 -10.56 -1.14
CA ALA A 156 22.91 -10.69 -2.27
C ALA A 156 24.12 -9.78 -2.15
N SER A 157 23.99 -8.61 -1.54
CA SER A 157 25.10 -7.66 -1.36
C SER A 157 26.07 -8.07 -0.25
N GLU A 158 25.64 -8.95 0.67
CA GLU A 158 26.48 -9.48 1.77
C GLU A 158 27.27 -10.73 1.35
N ALA A 159 26.95 -11.32 0.21
CA ALA A 159 27.55 -12.56 -0.28
C ALA A 159 28.93 -12.32 -0.96
#